data_2d7ae4b1730d8b14c573c67821326697
#
_entry.id   2d7ae4b1730d8b14c573c67821326697
#
_cell.length_a   1.000
_cell.length_b   1.000
_cell.length_c   1.000
_cell.angle_alpha   90.00
_cell.angle_beta   90.00
_cell.angle_gamma   90.00
#
_symmetry.space_group_name_H-M   'P 1'
#
loop_
_entity.id
_entity.type
_entity.pdbx_description
1 polymer ?
#
loop_
_entity_poly.entity_id
_entity_poly.type
_entity_poly.pdbx_seq_one_letter_code
_entity_poly.pdbx_strand_id
1 'polypeptide(L)'
;MKLRRTNSMKRFFLTCLSLLMSLNVLASTAVDKAEPYQMMKQVSEQAFARLKAEQPKIQQDPDYLKVVVEEELMPYVNEKYAALKLLGTNLKGAKREDVTAFIDAFRAYLVSSYAQVLTQYTDQKILFGPEPKVEDGQRIASVKVDIIDTPRPNIKLEFKLRRENNGDWLAFDMVAEGISLLSSKQSEWNGKIRQDGILAVANELEALAKQPIRFEAKN
;
A
#
# COMPACT_ATOMS: atom_id res chain seq x y z
N MET A 1 -73.61 50.49 4.30
CA MET A 1 -73.52 50.30 5.77
C MET A 1 -72.44 49.28 6.04
N LYS A 2 -71.41 49.74 6.72
CA LYS A 2 -70.25 49.07 7.35
C LYS A 2 -69.56 47.89 6.73
N LEU A 3 -68.35 48.17 6.20
CA LEU A 3 -67.23 47.32 5.98
C LEU A 3 -66.78 46.52 7.23
N ARG A 4 -66.33 45.29 7.03
CA ARG A 4 -65.27 44.77 7.89
C ARG A 4 -64.23 44.03 7.04
N ARG A 5 -63.06 44.63 6.95
CA ARG A 5 -61.83 44.05 6.55
C ARG A 5 -61.42 42.93 7.54
N THR A 6 -61.06 41.77 7.06
CA THR A 6 -60.21 40.90 7.84
C THR A 6 -59.02 40.52 6.97
N ASN A 7 -57.90 41.10 7.35
CA ASN A 7 -56.58 40.70 6.86
C ASN A 7 -56.27 39.27 7.35
N SER A 8 -56.21 38.34 6.44
CA SER A 8 -55.62 37.05 6.70
C SER A 8 -54.21 37.05 6.10
N MET A 9 -53.27 37.46 6.90
CA MET A 9 -51.85 37.39 6.64
C MET A 9 -51.47 35.92 6.82
N LYS A 10 -51.53 35.15 5.73
CA LYS A 10 -51.01 33.79 5.71
C LYS A 10 -49.50 33.86 5.85
N ARG A 11 -49.04 33.54 7.05
CA ARG A 11 -47.65 33.29 7.36
C ARG A 11 -47.22 32.09 6.56
N PHE A 12 -46.49 32.32 5.47
CA PHE A 12 -45.73 31.35 4.77
C PHE A 12 -44.53 30.98 5.66
N PHE A 13 -44.71 29.93 6.46
CA PHE A 13 -43.59 29.27 7.12
C PHE A 13 -42.82 28.48 6.06
N LEU A 14 -41.79 29.12 5.55
CA LEU A 14 -40.80 28.47 4.71
C LEU A 14 -39.96 27.55 5.62
N THR A 15 -40.40 26.33 5.75
CA THR A 15 -39.58 25.26 6.38
C THR A 15 -38.49 24.90 5.42
N CYS A 16 -37.33 25.56 5.55
CA CYS A 16 -36.07 25.07 4.99
C CYS A 16 -35.71 23.77 5.69
N LEU A 17 -36.18 22.65 5.14
CA LEU A 17 -35.70 21.33 5.47
C LEU A 17 -34.31 21.21 4.85
N SER A 18 -33.30 21.67 5.56
CA SER A 18 -31.90 21.43 5.27
C SER A 18 -31.66 19.93 5.40
N LEU A 19 -31.70 19.25 4.25
CA LEU A 19 -31.24 17.88 4.08
C LEU A 19 -29.74 17.92 4.31
N LEU A 20 -29.31 17.77 5.56
CA LEU A 20 -27.94 17.44 5.92
C LEU A 20 -27.64 16.05 5.34
N MET A 21 -27.22 16.01 4.09
CA MET A 21 -26.48 14.85 3.59
C MET A 21 -25.22 14.75 4.43
N SER A 22 -25.28 13.91 5.44
CA SER A 22 -24.10 13.43 6.15
C SER A 22 -23.23 12.70 5.14
N LEU A 23 -22.33 13.43 4.51
CA LEU A 23 -21.16 12.83 3.87
C LEU A 23 -20.43 12.11 5.00
N ASN A 24 -20.66 10.81 5.11
CA ASN A 24 -19.74 9.93 5.81
C ASN A 24 -18.43 9.95 5.02
N VAL A 25 -17.63 10.99 5.24
CA VAL A 25 -16.21 10.94 4.97
C VAL A 25 -15.71 9.85 5.91
N LEU A 26 -15.48 8.67 5.38
CA LEU A 26 -14.64 7.67 6.01
C LEU A 26 -13.27 8.34 6.12
N ALA A 27 -13.09 9.12 7.20
CA ALA A 27 -11.77 9.55 7.58
C ALA A 27 -10.99 8.26 7.85
N SER A 28 -10.10 7.90 6.93
CA SER A 28 -9.10 6.87 7.16
C SER A 28 -8.40 7.27 8.46
N THR A 29 -8.70 6.58 9.54
CA THR A 29 -7.99 6.79 10.80
C THR A 29 -6.55 6.41 10.54
N ALA A 30 -5.63 7.35 10.72
CA ALA A 30 -4.21 7.08 10.56
C ALA A 30 -3.85 5.86 11.40
N VAL A 31 -3.28 4.84 10.76
CA VAL A 31 -2.89 3.60 11.41
C VAL A 31 -1.72 3.89 12.35
N ASP A 32 -1.81 3.44 13.58
CA ASP A 32 -0.71 3.54 14.55
C ASP A 32 0.46 2.64 14.12
N LYS A 33 1.65 3.24 14.00
CA LYS A 33 2.88 2.54 13.60
C LYS A 33 3.73 2.09 14.79
N ALA A 34 3.25 2.28 16.02
CA ALA A 34 4.01 1.94 17.21
C ALA A 34 4.13 0.42 17.43
N GLU A 35 3.11 -0.34 16.99
CA GLU A 35 3.05 -1.79 17.17
C GLU A 35 2.98 -2.50 15.81
N PRO A 36 3.98 -3.32 15.44
CA PRO A 36 4.11 -3.85 14.08
C PRO A 36 2.98 -4.78 13.67
N TYR A 37 2.48 -5.61 14.60
CA TYR A 37 1.41 -6.55 14.33
C TYR A 37 0.07 -5.83 14.12
N GLN A 38 -0.28 -4.89 15.01
CA GLN A 38 -1.52 -4.14 14.94
C GLN A 38 -1.53 -3.24 13.70
N MET A 39 -0.39 -2.61 13.39
CA MET A 39 -0.22 -1.82 12.16
C MET A 39 -0.53 -2.67 10.92
N MET A 40 0.14 -3.81 10.77
CA MET A 40 -0.06 -4.68 9.60
C MET A 40 -1.50 -5.17 9.47
N LYS A 41 -2.16 -5.47 10.59
CA LYS A 41 -3.55 -5.89 10.62
C LYS A 41 -4.48 -4.77 10.14
N GLN A 42 -4.36 -3.57 10.70
CA GLN A 42 -5.17 -2.41 10.34
C GLN A 42 -4.94 -1.99 8.88
N VAL A 43 -3.69 -1.95 8.41
CA VAL A 43 -3.36 -1.66 7.01
C VAL A 43 -4.03 -2.66 6.07
N SER A 44 -3.95 -3.95 6.39
CA SER A 44 -4.61 -4.98 5.59
C SER A 44 -6.13 -4.80 5.57
N GLU A 45 -6.75 -4.59 6.72
CA GLU A 45 -8.21 -4.39 6.82
C GLU A 45 -8.66 -3.17 6.00
N GLN A 46 -7.95 -2.04 6.08
CA GLN A 46 -8.27 -0.84 5.31
C GLN A 46 -8.07 -1.04 3.80
N ALA A 47 -6.93 -1.59 3.39
CA ALA A 47 -6.63 -1.83 1.99
C ALA A 47 -7.64 -2.78 1.33
N PHE A 48 -7.98 -3.90 1.99
CA PHE A 48 -8.95 -4.85 1.44
C PHE A 48 -10.38 -4.33 1.47
N ALA A 49 -10.78 -3.56 2.48
CA ALA A 49 -12.07 -2.88 2.49
C ALA A 49 -12.19 -1.91 1.31
N ARG A 50 -11.15 -1.14 1.03
CA ARG A 50 -11.09 -0.22 -0.12
C ARG A 50 -11.13 -0.96 -1.45
N LEU A 51 -10.31 -2.01 -1.62
CA LEU A 51 -10.33 -2.83 -2.82
C LEU A 51 -11.73 -3.39 -3.13
N LYS A 52 -12.43 -3.85 -2.09
CA LYS A 52 -13.80 -4.37 -2.23
C LYS A 52 -14.80 -3.27 -2.59
N ALA A 53 -14.72 -2.11 -1.95
CA ALA A 53 -15.64 -1.00 -2.19
C ALA A 53 -15.46 -0.37 -3.58
N GLU A 54 -14.22 -0.35 -4.09
CA GLU A 54 -13.86 0.35 -5.32
C GLU A 54 -13.70 -0.60 -6.53
N GLN A 55 -14.13 -1.87 -6.42
CA GLN A 55 -14.07 -2.84 -7.52
C GLN A 55 -14.63 -2.32 -8.86
N PRO A 56 -15.78 -1.62 -8.92
CA PRO A 56 -16.27 -1.11 -10.20
C PRO A 56 -15.27 -0.15 -10.89
N LYS A 57 -14.58 0.68 -10.12
CA LYS A 57 -13.58 1.61 -10.64
C LYS A 57 -12.32 0.87 -11.11
N ILE A 58 -11.86 -0.10 -10.31
CA ILE A 58 -10.70 -0.94 -10.64
C ILE A 58 -10.94 -1.74 -11.93
N GLN A 59 -12.16 -2.25 -12.14
CA GLN A 59 -12.52 -2.98 -13.36
C GLN A 59 -12.55 -2.10 -14.61
N GLN A 60 -12.87 -0.81 -14.47
CA GLN A 60 -12.85 0.15 -15.57
C GLN A 60 -11.44 0.63 -15.88
N ASP A 61 -10.65 0.86 -14.84
CA ASP A 61 -9.28 1.38 -14.92
C ASP A 61 -8.38 0.63 -13.93
N PRO A 62 -7.70 -0.45 -14.36
CA PRO A 62 -6.79 -1.20 -13.50
C PRO A 62 -5.61 -0.37 -12.97
N ASP A 63 -5.18 0.69 -13.69
CA ASP A 63 -4.12 1.58 -13.22
C ASP A 63 -4.50 2.33 -11.94
N TYR A 64 -5.80 2.42 -11.62
CA TYR A 64 -6.26 2.96 -10.34
C TYR A 64 -5.72 2.17 -9.13
N LEU A 65 -5.35 0.91 -9.30
CA LEU A 65 -4.67 0.15 -8.25
C LEU A 65 -3.35 0.77 -7.80
N LYS A 66 -2.65 1.51 -8.67
CA LYS A 66 -1.46 2.27 -8.28
C LYS A 66 -1.79 3.35 -7.23
N VAL A 67 -2.94 4.01 -7.38
CA VAL A 67 -3.42 5.00 -6.40
C VAL A 67 -3.74 4.32 -5.07
N VAL A 68 -4.42 3.17 -5.11
CA VAL A 68 -4.72 2.41 -3.89
C VAL A 68 -3.44 2.00 -3.16
N VAL A 69 -2.44 1.50 -3.89
CA VAL A 69 -1.14 1.13 -3.32
C VAL A 69 -0.43 2.34 -2.70
N GLU A 70 -0.40 3.47 -3.41
CA GLU A 70 0.24 4.69 -2.92
C GLU A 70 -0.37 5.19 -1.61
N GLU A 71 -1.68 5.14 -1.49
CA GLU A 71 -2.40 5.70 -0.36
C GLU A 71 -2.52 4.72 0.81
N GLU A 72 -2.73 3.42 0.54
CA GLU A 72 -3.01 2.44 1.59
C GLU A 72 -1.78 1.62 2.03
N LEU A 73 -0.80 1.41 1.16
CA LEU A 73 0.33 0.53 1.46
C LEU A 73 1.65 1.28 1.62
N MET A 74 1.98 2.19 0.70
CA MET A 74 3.29 2.84 0.69
C MET A 74 3.61 3.67 1.94
N PRO A 75 2.66 4.26 2.67
CA PRO A 75 2.95 4.94 3.94
C PRO A 75 3.53 4.03 5.03
N TYR A 76 3.40 2.71 4.88
CA TYR A 76 3.85 1.69 5.83
C TYR A 76 5.04 0.88 5.32
N VAL A 77 5.62 1.28 4.19
CA VAL A 77 6.78 0.64 3.57
C VAL A 77 8.02 1.53 3.72
N ASN A 78 9.15 0.96 4.12
CA ASN A 78 10.45 1.61 4.14
C ASN A 78 11.21 1.31 2.85
N GLU A 79 10.74 1.89 1.76
CA GLU A 79 11.32 1.69 0.42
C GLU A 79 12.76 2.16 0.34
N LYS A 80 13.09 3.23 1.05
CA LYS A 80 14.46 3.75 1.11
C LYS A 80 15.42 2.75 1.74
N TYR A 81 15.05 2.18 2.89
CA TYR A 81 15.87 1.16 3.54
C TYR A 81 16.01 -0.09 2.69
N ALA A 82 14.90 -0.54 2.08
CA ALA A 82 14.90 -1.68 1.17
C ALA A 82 15.79 -1.44 -0.05
N ALA A 83 15.70 -0.27 -0.69
CA ALA A 83 16.54 0.13 -1.82
C ALA A 83 18.04 0.14 -1.44
N LEU A 84 18.39 0.72 -0.28
CA LEU A 84 19.78 0.72 0.18
C LEU A 84 20.29 -0.69 0.48
N LYS A 85 19.45 -1.58 1.02
CA LYS A 85 19.81 -3.00 1.19
C LYS A 85 20.04 -3.69 -0.15
N LEU A 86 19.20 -3.41 -1.16
CA LEU A 86 19.38 -3.94 -2.52
C LEU A 86 20.72 -3.54 -3.12
N LEU A 87 21.06 -2.27 -3.01
CA LEU A 87 22.33 -1.77 -3.52
C LEU A 87 23.53 -2.36 -2.77
N GLY A 88 23.40 -2.60 -1.46
CA GLY A 88 24.40 -3.29 -0.65
C GLY A 88 25.82 -2.76 -0.86
N THR A 89 26.75 -3.62 -1.29
CA THR A 89 28.14 -3.25 -1.55
C THR A 89 28.32 -2.29 -2.73
N ASN A 90 27.35 -2.20 -3.64
CA ASN A 90 27.40 -1.27 -4.77
C ASN A 90 27.22 0.19 -4.36
N LEU A 91 26.85 0.46 -3.10
CA LEU A 91 26.85 1.82 -2.53
C LEU A 91 28.25 2.40 -2.37
N LYS A 92 29.28 1.54 -2.26
CA LYS A 92 30.66 2.00 -2.09
C LYS A 92 31.14 2.71 -3.37
N GLY A 93 31.39 4.02 -3.25
CA GLY A 93 31.82 4.85 -4.38
C GLY A 93 30.71 5.28 -5.34
N ALA A 94 29.45 4.93 -5.05
CA ALA A 94 28.31 5.36 -5.85
C ALA A 94 28.08 6.88 -5.73
N LYS A 95 27.65 7.50 -6.83
CA LYS A 95 27.24 8.91 -6.81
C LYS A 95 25.91 9.03 -6.07
N ARG A 96 25.79 10.09 -5.27
CA ARG A 96 24.59 10.34 -4.48
C ARG A 96 23.33 10.48 -5.37
N GLU A 97 23.49 11.11 -6.52
CA GLU A 97 22.43 11.33 -7.50
C GLU A 97 21.91 9.99 -8.05
N ASP A 98 22.82 9.06 -8.38
CA ASP A 98 22.42 7.73 -8.90
C ASP A 98 21.70 6.91 -7.84
N VAL A 99 22.14 6.99 -6.57
CA VAL A 99 21.47 6.32 -5.45
C VAL A 99 20.08 6.90 -5.22
N THR A 100 19.94 8.23 -5.30
CA THR A 100 18.63 8.90 -5.15
C THR A 100 17.70 8.48 -6.30
N ALA A 101 18.17 8.53 -7.55
CA ALA A 101 17.39 8.08 -8.70
C ALA A 101 16.95 6.62 -8.57
N PHE A 102 17.82 5.74 -8.04
CA PHE A 102 17.46 4.35 -7.79
C PHE A 102 16.36 4.21 -6.72
N ILE A 103 16.44 4.97 -5.63
CA ILE A 103 15.42 4.92 -4.56
C ILE A 103 14.05 5.34 -5.12
N ASP A 104 14.00 6.43 -5.89
CA ASP A 104 12.77 6.96 -6.48
C ASP A 104 12.18 5.97 -7.51
N ALA A 105 13.03 5.43 -8.39
CA ALA A 105 12.64 4.43 -9.37
C ALA A 105 12.17 3.12 -8.71
N PHE A 106 12.85 2.68 -7.65
CA PHE A 106 12.46 1.50 -6.88
C PHE A 106 11.10 1.68 -6.20
N ARG A 107 10.84 2.86 -5.64
CA ARG A 107 9.52 3.18 -5.08
C ARG A 107 8.41 3.07 -6.13
N ALA A 108 8.61 3.70 -7.29
CA ALA A 108 7.65 3.63 -8.39
C ALA A 108 7.44 2.18 -8.88
N TYR A 109 8.52 1.40 -8.97
CA TYR A 109 8.46 -0.02 -9.29
C TYR A 109 7.67 -0.83 -8.26
N LEU A 110 7.85 -0.59 -6.95
CA LEU A 110 7.07 -1.25 -5.91
C LEU A 110 5.58 -0.96 -6.05
N VAL A 111 5.22 0.30 -6.29
CA VAL A 111 3.82 0.71 -6.49
C VAL A 111 3.19 -0.06 -7.65
N SER A 112 3.85 -0.11 -8.80
CA SER A 112 3.35 -0.82 -9.98
C SER A 112 3.30 -2.34 -9.74
N SER A 113 4.33 -2.91 -9.11
CA SER A 113 4.39 -4.34 -8.82
C SER A 113 3.31 -4.78 -7.85
N TYR A 114 3.08 -4.02 -6.77
CA TYR A 114 1.99 -4.31 -5.82
C TYR A 114 0.63 -4.13 -6.47
N ALA A 115 0.44 -3.08 -7.28
CA ALA A 115 -0.79 -2.89 -8.03
C ALA A 115 -1.09 -4.08 -8.96
N GLN A 116 -0.07 -4.60 -9.66
CA GLN A 116 -0.23 -5.77 -10.50
C GLN A 116 -0.62 -7.02 -9.70
N VAL A 117 0.00 -7.25 -8.53
CA VAL A 117 -0.39 -8.36 -7.63
C VAL A 117 -1.83 -8.22 -7.14
N LEU A 118 -2.27 -7.00 -6.81
CA LEU A 118 -3.64 -6.76 -6.35
C LEU A 118 -4.71 -7.02 -7.40
N THR A 119 -4.38 -7.11 -8.70
CA THR A 119 -5.34 -7.54 -9.74
C THR A 119 -5.83 -8.97 -9.51
N GLN A 120 -5.06 -9.78 -8.79
CA GLN A 120 -5.41 -11.18 -8.50
C GLN A 120 -6.35 -11.32 -7.31
N TYR A 121 -6.60 -10.22 -6.59
CA TYR A 121 -7.53 -10.23 -5.46
C TYR A 121 -8.97 -10.40 -5.96
N THR A 122 -9.64 -11.44 -5.46
CA THR A 122 -11.06 -11.71 -5.72
C THR A 122 -11.91 -11.67 -4.45
N ASP A 123 -11.57 -12.48 -3.47
CA ASP A 123 -12.22 -12.53 -2.15
C ASP A 123 -11.43 -13.42 -1.17
N GLN A 124 -10.10 -13.44 -1.31
CA GLN A 124 -9.25 -14.25 -0.44
C GLN A 124 -9.35 -13.77 1.01
N LYS A 125 -9.34 -14.71 1.94
CA LYS A 125 -9.30 -14.43 3.37
C LYS A 125 -7.85 -14.32 3.82
N ILE A 126 -7.59 -13.36 4.70
CA ILE A 126 -6.28 -13.13 5.28
C ILE A 126 -6.31 -13.57 6.73
N LEU A 127 -5.44 -14.48 7.09
CA LEU A 127 -5.26 -14.96 8.46
C LEU A 127 -3.90 -14.51 8.98
N PHE A 128 -3.93 -13.72 10.04
CA PHE A 128 -2.72 -13.34 10.75
C PHE A 128 -2.27 -14.47 11.66
N GLY A 129 -0.98 -14.77 11.65
CA GLY A 129 -0.34 -15.67 12.58
C GLY A 129 -0.35 -15.11 14.01
N PRO A 130 0.27 -15.81 14.97
CA PRO A 130 0.41 -15.31 16.35
C PRO A 130 1.14 -13.97 16.37
N GLU A 131 0.68 -13.07 17.25
CA GLU A 131 1.35 -11.80 17.49
C GLU A 131 2.78 -12.04 18.01
N PRO A 132 3.81 -11.49 17.35
CA PRO A 132 5.18 -11.66 17.78
C PRO A 132 5.43 -10.87 19.07
N LYS A 133 6.19 -11.46 20.01
CA LYS A 133 6.73 -10.68 21.12
C LYS A 133 7.85 -9.78 20.58
N VAL A 134 7.74 -8.50 20.84
CA VAL A 134 8.77 -7.51 20.51
C VAL A 134 9.46 -7.09 21.80
N GLU A 135 10.74 -7.40 21.92
CA GLU A 135 11.54 -7.07 23.07
C GLU A 135 11.95 -5.58 23.06
N ASP A 136 12.21 -5.03 24.26
CA ASP A 136 12.72 -3.65 24.37
C ASP A 136 14.05 -3.51 23.62
N GLY A 137 14.14 -2.47 22.77
CA GLY A 137 15.31 -2.24 21.93
C GLY A 137 15.38 -3.08 20.65
N GLN A 138 14.48 -4.03 20.46
CA GLN A 138 14.40 -4.80 19.22
C GLN A 138 14.04 -3.89 18.02
N ARG A 139 14.79 -4.02 16.95
CA ARG A 139 14.62 -3.17 15.75
C ARG A 139 14.06 -3.89 14.54
N ILE A 140 13.96 -5.19 14.59
CA ILE A 140 13.40 -6.02 13.50
C ILE A 140 12.32 -6.92 14.08
N ALA A 141 11.16 -6.92 13.46
CA ALA A 141 10.06 -7.82 13.78
C ALA A 141 9.57 -8.51 12.51
N SER A 142 8.87 -9.64 12.69
CA SER A 142 8.24 -10.37 11.60
C SER A 142 6.77 -10.59 11.91
N VAL A 143 5.90 -10.30 10.93
CA VAL A 143 4.46 -10.58 11.01
C VAL A 143 4.12 -11.61 9.95
N LYS A 144 3.58 -12.74 10.38
CA LYS A 144 3.18 -13.83 9.48
C LYS A 144 1.72 -13.72 9.09
N VAL A 145 1.45 -13.99 7.83
CA VAL A 145 0.13 -13.89 7.24
C VAL A 145 -0.08 -15.05 6.25
N ASP A 146 -1.20 -15.74 6.35
CA ASP A 146 -1.63 -16.74 5.38
C ASP A 146 -2.76 -16.15 4.53
N ILE A 147 -2.60 -16.20 3.20
CA ILE A 147 -3.68 -15.88 2.26
C ILE A 147 -4.37 -17.18 1.90
N ILE A 148 -5.64 -17.28 2.26
CA ILE A 148 -6.48 -18.45 1.99
C ILE A 148 -7.10 -18.31 0.60
N ASP A 149 -6.70 -19.17 -0.31
CA ASP A 149 -7.04 -19.07 -1.73
C ASP A 149 -7.69 -20.35 -2.27
N THR A 150 -8.71 -20.83 -1.57
CA THR A 150 -9.43 -22.07 -1.95
C THR A 150 -10.05 -21.97 -3.37
N PRO A 151 -9.85 -22.97 -4.25
CA PRO A 151 -9.28 -24.30 -4.01
C PRO A 151 -7.74 -24.40 -4.15
N ARG A 152 -7.06 -23.31 -4.41
CA ARG A 152 -5.58 -23.29 -4.53
C ARG A 152 -4.93 -23.41 -3.13
N PRO A 153 -3.66 -23.83 -3.06
CA PRO A 153 -2.92 -23.81 -1.80
C PRO A 153 -2.85 -22.41 -1.18
N ASN A 154 -2.88 -22.35 0.15
CA ASN A 154 -2.67 -21.09 0.86
C ASN A 154 -1.28 -20.55 0.58
N ILE A 155 -1.18 -19.22 0.47
CA ILE A 155 0.09 -18.53 0.27
C ILE A 155 0.58 -18.04 1.63
N LYS A 156 1.78 -18.46 2.03
CA LYS A 156 2.41 -18.05 3.29
C LYS A 156 3.31 -16.86 3.07
N LEU A 157 3.00 -15.78 3.77
CA LEU A 157 3.77 -14.56 3.75
C LEU A 157 4.35 -14.27 5.13
N GLU A 158 5.55 -13.70 5.16
CA GLU A 158 6.16 -13.12 6.35
C GLU A 158 6.67 -11.71 6.00
N PHE A 159 6.08 -10.71 6.61
CA PHE A 159 6.54 -9.33 6.46
C PHE A 159 7.63 -9.04 7.47
N LYS A 160 8.77 -8.52 7.01
CA LYS A 160 9.83 -8.05 7.89
C LYS A 160 9.74 -6.55 8.05
N LEU A 161 9.63 -6.12 9.29
CA LEU A 161 9.48 -4.74 9.66
C LEU A 161 10.72 -4.26 10.43
N ARG A 162 11.01 -2.98 10.27
CA ARG A 162 12.08 -2.31 10.99
C ARG A 162 11.51 -1.14 11.79
N ARG A 163 12.00 -1.01 13.03
CA ARG A 163 11.69 0.13 13.90
C ARG A 163 12.59 1.30 13.53
N GLU A 164 11.98 2.40 13.15
CA GLU A 164 12.67 3.65 12.84
C GLU A 164 13.08 4.41 14.11
N ASN A 165 13.88 5.47 13.95
CA ASN A 165 14.38 6.24 15.10
C ASN A 165 13.27 7.01 15.84
N ASN A 166 12.17 7.32 15.16
CA ASN A 166 10.99 7.95 15.75
C ASN A 166 10.06 6.95 16.47
N GLY A 167 10.41 5.66 16.46
CA GLY A 167 9.61 4.59 17.08
C GLY A 167 8.66 3.86 16.14
N ASP A 168 8.40 4.39 14.93
CA ASP A 168 7.51 3.79 13.94
C ASP A 168 8.07 2.49 13.38
N TRP A 169 7.20 1.52 13.15
CA TRP A 169 7.52 0.32 12.40
C TRP A 169 7.12 0.48 10.94
N LEU A 170 8.02 0.08 10.03
CA LEU A 170 7.78 0.08 8.59
C LEU A 170 8.26 -1.24 7.99
N ALA A 171 7.48 -1.79 7.05
CA ALA A 171 7.84 -3.01 6.33
C ALA A 171 8.95 -2.71 5.32
N PHE A 172 9.94 -3.60 5.20
CA PHE A 172 11.04 -3.44 4.24
C PHE A 172 11.30 -4.69 3.38
N ASP A 173 10.76 -5.84 3.76
CA ASP A 173 10.89 -7.08 2.99
C ASP A 173 9.64 -7.93 3.18
N MET A 174 9.33 -8.73 2.19
CA MET A 174 8.30 -9.75 2.22
C MET A 174 8.94 -11.09 1.83
N VAL A 175 8.75 -12.08 2.68
CA VAL A 175 9.15 -13.47 2.44
C VAL A 175 7.91 -14.23 2.01
N ALA A 176 7.89 -14.72 0.78
CA ALA A 176 6.80 -15.53 0.24
C ALA A 176 7.29 -16.98 0.10
N GLU A 177 6.55 -17.93 0.68
CA GLU A 177 6.93 -19.37 0.66
C GLU A 177 8.39 -19.62 1.10
N GLY A 178 8.87 -18.84 2.07
CA GLY A 178 10.24 -18.93 2.59
C GLY A 178 11.31 -18.20 1.76
N ILE A 179 10.94 -17.55 0.68
CA ILE A 179 11.86 -16.81 -0.20
C ILE A 179 11.69 -15.29 0.03
N SER A 180 12.77 -14.61 0.46
CA SER A 180 12.80 -13.15 0.58
C SER A 180 12.78 -12.51 -0.81
N LEU A 181 11.78 -11.67 -1.06
CA LEU A 181 11.67 -10.93 -2.32
C LEU A 181 12.80 -9.91 -2.47
N LEU A 182 13.21 -9.28 -1.37
CA LEU A 182 14.32 -8.34 -1.37
C LEU A 182 15.63 -9.03 -1.77
N SER A 183 15.94 -10.21 -1.19
CA SER A 183 17.14 -10.96 -1.51
C SER A 183 17.10 -11.50 -2.95
N SER A 184 15.94 -11.92 -3.44
CA SER A 184 15.77 -12.36 -4.83
C SER A 184 16.04 -11.21 -5.80
N LYS A 185 15.51 -10.03 -5.55
CA LYS A 185 15.76 -8.85 -6.38
C LYS A 185 17.21 -8.36 -6.29
N GLN A 186 17.82 -8.44 -5.11
CA GLN A 186 19.25 -8.16 -4.97
C GLN A 186 20.11 -9.08 -5.85
N SER A 187 19.79 -10.38 -5.85
CA SER A 187 20.51 -11.36 -6.68
C SER A 187 20.30 -11.11 -8.17
N GLU A 188 19.08 -10.77 -8.57
CA GLU A 188 18.72 -10.47 -9.97
C GLU A 188 19.46 -9.23 -10.49
N TRP A 189 19.51 -8.15 -9.72
CA TRP A 189 20.03 -6.86 -10.19
C TRP A 189 21.51 -6.63 -9.90
N ASN A 190 22.10 -7.36 -8.93
CA ASN A 190 23.49 -7.12 -8.51
C ASN A 190 24.50 -7.23 -9.67
N GLY A 191 24.32 -8.23 -10.56
CA GLY A 191 25.16 -8.40 -11.74
C GLY A 191 25.06 -7.19 -12.68
N LYS A 192 23.84 -6.77 -12.96
CA LYS A 192 23.54 -5.64 -13.86
C LYS A 192 24.02 -4.30 -13.28
N ILE A 193 23.82 -4.07 -11.97
CA ILE A 193 24.34 -2.87 -11.31
C ILE A 193 25.87 -2.77 -11.43
N ARG A 194 26.58 -3.89 -11.28
CA ARG A 194 28.05 -3.92 -11.43
C ARG A 194 28.51 -3.70 -12.86
N GLN A 195 27.76 -4.19 -13.85
CA GLN A 195 28.10 -4.09 -15.26
C GLN A 195 27.72 -2.73 -15.85
N ASP A 196 26.49 -2.29 -15.62
CA ASP A 196 25.85 -1.18 -16.31
C ASP A 196 25.69 0.06 -15.40
N GLY A 197 25.90 -0.09 -14.11
CA GLY A 197 25.76 0.97 -13.10
C GLY A 197 24.36 1.07 -12.49
N ILE A 198 24.26 1.79 -11.38
CA ILE A 198 23.04 1.99 -10.61
C ILE A 198 21.97 2.69 -11.45
N LEU A 199 22.37 3.74 -12.19
CA LEU A 199 21.45 4.56 -13.00
C LEU A 199 20.79 3.76 -14.12
N ALA A 200 21.51 2.81 -14.73
CA ALA A 200 20.95 1.96 -15.78
C ALA A 200 19.80 1.08 -15.23
N VAL A 201 19.98 0.50 -14.04
CA VAL A 201 18.93 -0.29 -13.38
C VAL A 201 17.79 0.63 -12.92
N ALA A 202 18.06 1.83 -12.40
CA ALA A 202 17.03 2.81 -12.06
C ALA A 202 16.13 3.13 -13.27
N ASN A 203 16.72 3.41 -14.44
CA ASN A 203 15.97 3.70 -15.66
C ASN A 203 15.08 2.50 -16.09
N GLU A 204 15.56 1.28 -15.92
CA GLU A 204 14.76 0.08 -16.19
C GLU A 204 13.58 -0.04 -15.24
N LEU A 205 13.79 0.19 -13.95
CA LEU A 205 12.71 0.18 -12.95
C LEU A 205 11.65 1.24 -13.24
N GLU A 206 12.05 2.44 -13.67
CA GLU A 206 11.12 3.47 -14.12
C GLU A 206 10.30 3.01 -15.34
N ALA A 207 10.94 2.36 -16.31
CA ALA A 207 10.27 1.84 -17.49
C ALA A 207 9.24 0.76 -17.12
N LEU A 208 9.59 -0.13 -16.18
CA LEU A 208 8.67 -1.14 -15.64
C LEU A 208 7.50 -0.49 -14.88
N ALA A 209 7.76 0.53 -14.06
CA ALA A 209 6.75 1.24 -13.30
C ALA A 209 5.70 1.96 -14.17
N LYS A 210 6.09 2.39 -15.38
CA LYS A 210 5.22 3.06 -16.35
C LYS A 210 4.31 2.09 -17.12
N GLN A 211 4.52 0.79 -17.00
CA GLN A 211 3.67 -0.18 -17.68
C GLN A 211 2.25 -0.15 -17.11
N PRO A 212 1.23 -0.29 -17.96
CA PRO A 212 -0.16 -0.32 -17.52
C PRO A 212 -0.43 -1.61 -16.72
N ILE A 213 -1.25 -1.47 -15.68
CA ILE A 213 -1.73 -2.61 -14.90
C ILE A 213 -2.78 -3.36 -15.74
N ARG A 214 -2.70 -4.69 -15.74
CA ARG A 214 -3.60 -5.55 -16.54
C ARG A 214 -4.08 -6.72 -15.71
N PHE A 215 -5.36 -7.03 -15.85
CA PHE A 215 -5.86 -8.31 -15.35
C PHE A 215 -5.26 -9.45 -16.18
N GLU A 216 -4.80 -10.50 -15.51
CA GLU A 216 -4.38 -11.71 -16.19
C GLU A 216 -5.59 -12.36 -16.86
N ALA A 217 -5.42 -12.83 -18.11
CA ALA A 217 -6.45 -13.59 -18.77
C ALA A 217 -6.74 -14.87 -17.96
N LYS A 218 -7.99 -15.08 -17.57
CA LYS A 218 -8.40 -16.34 -16.94
C LYS A 218 -8.27 -17.45 -18.01
N ASN A 219 -7.25 -18.29 -17.85
CA ASN A 219 -7.14 -19.54 -18.62
C ASN A 219 -8.17 -20.56 -18.14
#